data_ac1131b831661f6523837e11700ddf37
#
_entry.id   ac1131b831661f6523837e11700ddf37
#
_cell.length_a   1.000
_cell.length_b   1.000
_cell.length_c   1.000
_cell.angle_alpha   90.00
_cell.angle_beta   90.00
_cell.angle_gamma   90.00
#
_symmetry.space_group_name_H-M   'P 1'
#
loop_
_entity.id
_entity.type
_entity.pdbx_description
1 polymer ?
#
loop_
_entity_poly.entity_id
_entity_poly.type
_entity_poly.pdbx_seq_one_letter_code
_entity_poly.pdbx_strand_id
1 'polypeptide(L)'
;MGAARSLATNEGAELVRRCRAGDGAAWEEIVQTYSRRVYNLAYRFTSRADTAEDLTQDVFVRVYRSLEQYNPKQGDLQNWLMRLARNLIIDDYRKRQRAPQDEIADDLEDHKYHLRSAGNSVQREMERRELGAQVQAGIDKLSADLRTCVILRDIEELSYQEIVDLLRIPEGTVKSRINRGRIELAKILRRMRVVEG
;
A
#
# COMPACT_ATOMS: atom_id res chain seq x y z
N MET A 1 8.75 -21.31 -11.84
CA MET A 1 8.68 -20.09 -10.97
C MET A 1 10.06 -19.50 -10.62
N GLY A 2 11.18 -20.24 -10.60
CA GLY A 2 12.50 -19.73 -10.24
C GLY A 2 13.16 -18.76 -11.24
N ALA A 3 13.02 -18.98 -12.55
CA ALA A 3 13.70 -18.19 -13.57
C ALA A 3 13.18 -16.74 -13.69
N ALA A 4 11.86 -16.52 -13.65
CA ALA A 4 11.27 -15.18 -13.71
C ALA A 4 11.63 -14.32 -12.48
N ARG A 5 11.70 -14.95 -11.29
CA ARG A 5 12.13 -14.28 -10.05
C ARG A 5 13.62 -13.92 -10.09
N SER A 6 14.46 -14.75 -10.71
CA SER A 6 15.89 -14.49 -10.88
C SER A 6 16.16 -13.32 -11.85
N LEU A 7 15.40 -13.21 -12.94
CA LEU A 7 15.50 -12.11 -13.90
C LEU A 7 15.10 -10.78 -13.25
N ALA A 8 13.98 -10.72 -12.57
CA ALA A 8 13.51 -9.51 -11.88
C ALA A 8 14.49 -9.05 -10.78
N THR A 9 15.14 -9.98 -10.08
CA THR A 9 16.17 -9.66 -9.08
C THR A 9 17.41 -9.05 -9.72
N ASN A 10 17.81 -9.53 -10.89
CA ASN A 10 18.98 -9.04 -11.61
C ASN A 10 18.74 -7.64 -12.23
N GLU A 11 17.56 -7.42 -12.81
CA GLU A 11 17.17 -6.12 -13.38
C GLU A 11 17.11 -5.03 -12.29
N GLY A 12 16.48 -5.31 -11.14
CA GLY A 12 16.42 -4.36 -10.03
C GLY A 12 17.78 -4.03 -9.43
N ALA A 13 18.67 -5.03 -9.34
CA ALA A 13 20.04 -4.81 -8.87
C ALA A 13 20.86 -3.94 -9.84
N GLU A 14 20.66 -4.13 -11.14
CA GLU A 14 21.30 -3.32 -12.17
C GLU A 14 20.81 -1.86 -12.13
N LEU A 15 19.50 -1.63 -11.98
CA LEU A 15 18.95 -0.27 -11.82
C LEU A 15 19.57 0.44 -10.62
N VAL A 16 19.66 -0.24 -9.46
CA VAL A 16 20.27 0.36 -8.27
C VAL A 16 21.76 0.64 -8.50
N ARG A 17 22.50 -0.24 -9.17
CA ARG A 17 23.90 -0.02 -9.49
C ARG A 17 24.08 1.24 -10.36
N ARG A 18 23.24 1.43 -11.37
CA ARG A 18 23.25 2.62 -12.24
C ARG A 18 22.88 3.89 -11.47
N CYS A 19 21.87 3.83 -10.60
CA CYS A 19 21.52 4.95 -9.71
C CYS A 19 22.69 5.38 -8.82
N ARG A 20 23.42 4.43 -8.22
CA ARG A 20 24.60 4.71 -7.40
C ARG A 20 25.76 5.32 -8.20
N ALA A 21 25.81 5.05 -9.50
CA ALA A 21 26.76 5.67 -10.42
C ALA A 21 26.31 7.07 -10.91
N GLY A 22 25.18 7.59 -10.43
CA GLY A 22 24.66 8.92 -10.79
C GLY A 22 23.77 8.94 -12.03
N ASP A 23 23.32 7.77 -12.53
CA ASP A 23 22.40 7.68 -13.67
C ASP A 23 20.98 8.09 -13.26
N GLY A 24 20.58 9.32 -13.59
CA GLY A 24 19.25 9.86 -13.31
C GLY A 24 18.12 9.11 -14.03
N ALA A 25 18.38 8.56 -15.24
CA ALA A 25 17.38 7.80 -15.98
C ALA A 25 17.03 6.47 -15.26
N ALA A 26 18.01 5.83 -14.64
CA ALA A 26 17.76 4.65 -13.83
C ALA A 26 16.90 4.95 -12.59
N TRP A 27 17.06 6.12 -11.98
CA TRP A 27 16.19 6.58 -10.89
C TRP A 27 14.77 6.83 -11.38
N GLU A 28 14.63 7.53 -12.50
CA GLU A 28 13.32 7.79 -13.11
C GLU A 28 12.56 6.47 -13.41
N GLU A 29 13.26 5.46 -13.93
CA GLU A 29 12.71 4.13 -14.19
C GLU A 29 12.20 3.46 -12.91
N ILE A 30 12.93 3.55 -11.79
CA ILE A 30 12.48 3.05 -10.48
C ILE A 30 11.19 3.77 -10.06
N VAL A 31 11.16 5.11 -10.15
CA VAL A 31 9.98 5.91 -9.78
C VAL A 31 8.78 5.53 -10.63
N GLN A 32 8.93 5.48 -11.95
CA GLN A 32 7.84 5.13 -12.88
C GLN A 32 7.29 3.72 -12.63
N THR A 33 8.17 2.76 -12.33
CA THR A 33 7.79 1.37 -12.10
C THR A 33 6.99 1.18 -10.80
N TYR A 34 7.36 1.89 -9.73
CA TYR A 34 6.82 1.60 -8.40
C TYR A 34 5.87 2.66 -7.85
N SER A 35 5.80 3.88 -8.44
CA SER A 35 5.01 4.99 -7.89
C SER A 35 3.54 4.65 -7.72
N ARG A 36 2.93 4.01 -8.71
CA ARG A 36 1.52 3.59 -8.63
C ARG A 36 1.26 2.63 -7.47
N ARG A 37 2.17 1.67 -7.24
CA ARG A 37 2.01 0.69 -6.17
C ARG A 37 2.16 1.33 -4.79
N VAL A 38 3.13 2.23 -4.65
CA VAL A 38 3.35 3.00 -3.41
C VAL A 38 2.16 3.90 -3.12
N TYR A 39 1.68 4.64 -4.13
CA TYR A 39 0.50 5.48 -4.03
C TYR A 39 -0.75 4.70 -3.59
N ASN A 40 -1.02 3.57 -4.25
CA ASN A 40 -2.16 2.75 -3.89
C ASN A 40 -2.10 2.26 -2.44
N LEU A 41 -0.90 1.88 -1.96
CA LEU A 41 -0.70 1.51 -0.57
C LEU A 41 -0.98 2.70 0.36
N ALA A 42 -0.43 3.88 0.08
CA ALA A 42 -0.65 5.09 0.87
C ALA A 42 -2.15 5.47 0.90
N TYR A 43 -2.82 5.44 -0.25
CA TYR A 43 -4.25 5.74 -0.36
C TYR A 43 -5.12 4.79 0.46
N ARG A 44 -4.79 3.49 0.54
CA ARG A 44 -5.54 2.53 1.37
C ARG A 44 -5.50 2.86 2.87
N PHE A 45 -4.44 3.51 3.33
CA PHE A 45 -4.32 3.94 4.72
C PHE A 45 -4.94 5.31 4.98
N THR A 46 -4.83 6.23 4.03
CA THR A 46 -5.20 7.64 4.23
C THR A 46 -6.59 7.98 3.73
N SER A 47 -7.05 7.28 2.68
CA SER A 47 -8.28 7.56 1.92
C SER A 47 -8.34 8.99 1.33
N ARG A 48 -7.20 9.68 1.30
CA ARG A 48 -7.05 11.05 0.79
C ARG A 48 -5.97 11.08 -0.28
N ALA A 49 -6.31 11.63 -1.45
CA ALA A 49 -5.42 11.67 -2.60
C ALA A 49 -4.18 12.54 -2.34
N ASP A 50 -4.37 13.74 -1.81
CA ASP A 50 -3.33 14.69 -1.43
C ASP A 50 -2.30 14.05 -0.47
N THR A 51 -2.79 13.48 0.60
CA THR A 51 -1.95 12.80 1.60
C THR A 51 -1.24 11.57 1.02
N ALA A 52 -1.88 10.82 0.13
CA ALA A 52 -1.27 9.67 -0.51
C ALA A 52 -0.17 10.09 -1.50
N GLU A 53 -0.32 11.23 -2.20
CA GLU A 53 0.70 11.82 -3.05
C GLU A 53 1.92 12.26 -2.24
N ASP A 54 1.70 13.01 -1.16
CA ASP A 54 2.78 13.47 -0.27
C ASP A 54 3.56 12.28 0.31
N LEU A 55 2.85 11.27 0.83
CA LEU A 55 3.49 10.05 1.35
C LEU A 55 4.25 9.28 0.27
N THR A 56 3.76 9.30 -0.97
CA THR A 56 4.47 8.67 -2.09
C THR A 56 5.79 9.38 -2.36
N GLN A 57 5.80 10.71 -2.36
CA GLN A 57 7.03 11.50 -2.52
C GLN A 57 8.00 11.21 -1.36
N ASP A 58 7.54 11.22 -0.13
CA ASP A 58 8.35 10.93 1.05
C ASP A 58 8.98 9.53 1.00
N VAL A 59 8.22 8.53 0.53
CA VAL A 59 8.73 7.17 0.30
C VAL A 59 9.87 7.19 -0.70
N PHE A 60 9.73 7.86 -1.86
CA PHE A 60 10.80 7.88 -2.85
C PHE A 60 12.02 8.68 -2.40
N VAL A 61 11.85 9.76 -1.66
CA VAL A 61 12.97 10.46 -1.00
C VAL A 61 13.70 9.51 -0.03
N ARG A 62 12.95 8.73 0.76
CA ARG A 62 13.54 7.74 1.66
C ARG A 62 14.24 6.62 0.94
N VAL A 63 13.64 6.09 -0.13
CA VAL A 63 14.24 5.06 -1.00
C VAL A 63 15.56 5.55 -1.58
N TYR A 64 15.59 6.76 -2.17
CA TYR A 64 16.79 7.35 -2.76
C TYR A 64 17.93 7.45 -1.74
N ARG A 65 17.65 7.99 -0.55
CA ARG A 65 18.62 8.11 0.53
C ARG A 65 19.10 6.78 1.09
N SER A 66 18.32 5.72 0.88
CA SER A 66 18.63 4.37 1.40
C SER A 66 19.16 3.43 0.34
N LEU A 67 19.35 3.86 -0.92
CA LEU A 67 19.82 3.01 -2.02
C LEU A 67 21.12 2.29 -1.70
N GLU A 68 22.05 2.93 -0.98
CA GLU A 68 23.31 2.31 -0.54
C GLU A 68 23.11 1.10 0.37
N GLN A 69 21.98 1.01 1.07
CA GLN A 69 21.65 -0.09 1.98
C GLN A 69 21.00 -1.28 1.26
N TYR A 70 20.62 -1.11 -0.03
CA TYR A 70 20.04 -2.22 -0.77
C TYR A 70 21.08 -3.30 -1.05
N ASN A 71 20.72 -4.54 -0.72
CA ASN A 71 21.55 -5.72 -0.96
C ASN A 71 20.76 -6.77 -1.76
N PRO A 72 21.10 -7.01 -3.04
CA PRO A 72 20.37 -7.96 -3.88
C PRO A 72 20.42 -9.40 -3.37
N LYS A 73 21.39 -9.75 -2.51
CA LYS A 73 21.46 -11.06 -1.86
C LYS A 73 20.37 -11.28 -0.80
N GLN A 74 19.77 -10.19 -0.31
CA GLN A 74 18.71 -10.23 0.71
C GLN A 74 17.29 -10.17 0.12
N GLY A 75 17.15 -10.00 -1.18
CA GLY A 75 15.88 -9.97 -1.89
C GLY A 75 15.87 -9.00 -3.06
N ASP A 76 14.78 -9.06 -3.84
CA ASP A 76 14.59 -8.17 -4.99
C ASP A 76 14.31 -6.71 -4.58
N LEU A 77 14.51 -5.79 -5.52
CA LEU A 77 14.33 -4.36 -5.32
C LEU A 77 12.88 -4.03 -4.92
N GLN A 78 11.89 -4.71 -5.52
CA GLN A 78 10.48 -4.47 -5.23
C GLN A 78 10.16 -4.76 -3.75
N ASN A 79 10.59 -5.91 -3.24
CA ASN A 79 10.33 -6.30 -1.85
C ASN A 79 11.03 -5.36 -0.86
N TRP A 80 12.26 -4.95 -1.16
CA TRP A 80 13.01 -4.00 -0.35
C TRP A 80 12.35 -2.62 -0.33
N LEU A 81 11.98 -2.08 -1.52
CA LEU A 81 11.31 -0.79 -1.65
C LEU A 81 9.95 -0.80 -0.94
N MET A 82 9.12 -1.83 -1.19
CA MET A 82 7.81 -1.93 -0.57
C MET A 82 7.88 -2.11 0.95
N ARG A 83 8.95 -2.70 1.48
CA ARG A 83 9.19 -2.74 2.92
C ARG A 83 9.43 -1.34 3.49
N LEU A 84 10.24 -0.50 2.81
CA LEU A 84 10.45 0.89 3.21
C LEU A 84 9.15 1.70 3.13
N ALA A 85 8.38 1.52 2.05
CA ALA A 85 7.09 2.16 1.87
C ALA A 85 6.11 1.82 2.99
N ARG A 86 5.94 0.52 3.30
CA ARG A 86 5.05 0.06 4.39
C ARG A 86 5.46 0.65 5.74
N ASN A 87 6.74 0.62 6.08
CA ASN A 87 7.21 1.19 7.33
C ASN A 87 6.83 2.67 7.44
N LEU A 88 7.16 3.48 6.42
CA LEU A 88 6.91 4.92 6.46
C LEU A 88 5.42 5.24 6.53
N ILE A 89 4.60 4.61 5.67
CA ILE A 89 3.15 4.85 5.60
C ILE A 89 2.46 4.44 6.90
N ILE A 90 2.81 3.29 7.49
CA ILE A 90 2.22 2.84 8.75
C ILE A 90 2.65 3.72 9.92
N ASP A 91 3.90 4.17 9.94
CA ASP A 91 4.39 5.07 11.00
C ASP A 91 3.67 6.43 10.93
N ASP A 92 3.50 7.00 9.72
CA ASP A 92 2.72 8.22 9.52
C ASP A 92 1.25 8.02 9.92
N TYR A 93 0.61 6.94 9.45
CA TYR A 93 -0.77 6.62 9.79
C TYR A 93 -0.97 6.52 11.32
N ARG A 94 -0.07 5.82 12.03
CA ARG A 94 -0.13 5.71 13.49
C ARG A 94 0.07 7.06 14.19
N LYS A 95 0.95 7.90 13.65
CA LYS A 95 1.19 9.25 14.18
C LYS A 95 -0.07 10.11 14.05
N ARG A 96 -0.74 10.09 12.90
CA ARG A 96 -2.01 10.82 12.67
C ARG A 96 -3.13 10.32 13.59
N GLN A 97 -3.21 9.00 13.81
CA GLN A 97 -4.22 8.43 14.74
C GLN A 97 -4.01 8.80 16.22
N ARG A 98 -2.82 9.23 16.60
CA ARG A 98 -2.50 9.67 17.95
C ARG A 98 -2.58 11.18 18.13
N ALA A 99 -2.56 11.94 17.06
CA ALA A 99 -2.75 13.39 17.12
C ALA A 99 -4.20 13.70 17.57
N PRO A 100 -4.45 14.73 18.38
CA PRO A 100 -5.78 15.19 18.65
C PRO A 100 -6.47 15.46 17.31
N GLN A 101 -7.67 14.95 17.12
CA GLN A 101 -8.48 15.26 15.94
C GLN A 101 -8.94 16.73 16.08
N ASP A 102 -8.14 17.66 15.59
CA ASP A 102 -8.70 18.92 15.11
C ASP A 102 -9.59 18.53 13.92
N GLU A 103 -10.84 18.96 13.97
CA GLU A 103 -11.90 18.67 13.00
C GLU A 103 -11.39 18.90 11.57
N ILE A 104 -10.84 17.86 10.94
CA ILE A 104 -10.51 17.89 9.53
C ILE A 104 -11.78 17.54 8.80
N ALA A 105 -12.39 18.54 8.18
CA ALA A 105 -13.54 18.42 7.33
C ALA A 105 -13.43 17.22 6.40
N ASP A 106 -14.53 16.46 6.37
CA ASP A 106 -14.73 15.29 5.53
C ASP A 106 -15.00 15.78 4.08
N ASP A 107 -13.95 16.27 3.42
CA ASP A 107 -13.99 16.55 1.99
C ASP A 107 -13.79 15.24 1.24
N LEU A 108 -14.91 14.56 1.01
CA LEU A 108 -15.03 13.46 0.05
C LEU A 108 -14.90 14.00 -1.37
N GLU A 109 -13.75 14.50 -1.75
CA GLU A 109 -13.43 14.72 -3.15
C GLU A 109 -13.13 13.40 -3.83
N ASP A 110 -14.07 13.03 -4.70
CA ASP A 110 -14.06 11.85 -5.56
C ASP A 110 -12.97 12.00 -6.65
N HIS A 111 -11.70 11.82 -6.27
CA HIS A 111 -10.62 11.83 -7.24
C HIS A 111 -10.51 10.48 -7.94
N LYS A 112 -11.13 10.44 -9.12
CA LYS A 112 -11.02 9.37 -10.13
C LYS A 112 -9.56 9.14 -10.54
N TYR A 113 -8.86 8.29 -9.81
CA TYR A 113 -7.56 7.83 -10.25
C TYR A 113 -7.74 6.85 -11.43
N HIS A 114 -7.29 7.26 -12.61
CA HIS A 114 -7.36 6.47 -13.83
C HIS A 114 -6.44 5.25 -13.74
N LEU A 115 -6.99 4.12 -13.36
CA LEU A 115 -6.41 2.81 -13.56
C LEU A 115 -6.45 2.49 -15.06
N ARG A 116 -5.46 2.90 -15.84
CA ARG A 116 -5.26 2.37 -17.18
C ARG A 116 -4.81 0.92 -17.08
N SER A 117 -5.77 -0.01 -17.18
CA SER A 117 -5.49 -1.41 -17.46
C SER A 117 -5.87 -1.69 -18.89
N ALA A 118 -4.92 -2.14 -19.69
CA ALA A 118 -5.19 -2.54 -21.07
C ALA A 118 -6.07 -3.79 -21.10
N GLY A 119 -7.19 -3.71 -21.83
CA GLY A 119 -7.87 -4.86 -22.41
C GLY A 119 -8.88 -5.61 -21.56
N ASN A 120 -9.95 -4.94 -21.11
CA ASN A 120 -11.23 -5.58 -20.78
C ASN A 120 -12.36 -4.57 -21.04
N SER A 121 -13.58 -5.08 -21.38
CA SER A 121 -14.71 -4.21 -21.72
C SER A 121 -14.88 -3.10 -20.67
N VAL A 122 -15.15 -1.88 -21.11
CA VAL A 122 -15.35 -0.67 -20.28
C VAL A 122 -16.27 -0.96 -19.09
N GLN A 123 -17.29 -1.75 -19.27
CA GLN A 123 -18.26 -2.13 -18.25
C GLN A 123 -17.64 -2.94 -17.10
N ARG A 124 -16.79 -3.94 -17.39
CA ARG A 124 -16.10 -4.72 -16.34
C ARG A 124 -15.08 -3.90 -15.57
N GLU A 125 -14.48 -2.91 -16.22
CA GLU A 125 -13.56 -1.99 -15.58
C GLU A 125 -14.30 -1.03 -14.63
N MET A 126 -15.50 -0.54 -15.02
CA MET A 126 -16.37 0.26 -14.16
C MET A 126 -16.83 -0.54 -12.93
N GLU A 127 -17.36 -1.76 -13.12
CA GLU A 127 -17.77 -2.65 -12.03
C GLU A 127 -16.63 -2.93 -11.02
N ARG A 128 -15.40 -3.14 -11.53
CA ARG A 128 -14.22 -3.32 -10.65
C ARG A 128 -13.87 -2.06 -9.86
N ARG A 129 -14.02 -0.88 -10.46
CA ARG A 129 -13.77 0.40 -9.80
C ARG A 129 -14.79 0.67 -8.70
N GLU A 130 -16.07 0.46 -9.01
CA GLU A 130 -17.16 0.59 -8.04
C GLU A 130 -16.97 -0.37 -6.85
N LEU A 131 -16.69 -1.66 -7.13
CA LEU A 131 -16.40 -2.63 -6.09
C LEU A 131 -15.16 -2.22 -5.26
N GLY A 132 -14.11 -1.72 -5.92
CA GLY A 132 -12.91 -1.22 -5.25
C GLY A 132 -13.20 -0.05 -4.31
N ALA A 133 -14.03 0.90 -4.77
CA ALA A 133 -14.45 2.06 -3.96
C ALA A 133 -15.30 1.62 -2.77
N GLN A 134 -16.25 0.71 -2.95
CA GLN A 134 -17.06 0.17 -1.87
C GLN A 134 -16.22 -0.56 -0.81
N VAL A 135 -15.26 -1.38 -1.25
CA VAL A 135 -14.32 -2.06 -0.34
C VAL A 135 -13.47 -1.05 0.42
N GLN A 136 -12.95 0.00 -0.25
CA GLN A 136 -12.18 1.06 0.40
C GLN A 136 -13.03 1.77 1.46
N ALA A 137 -14.24 2.21 1.10
CA ALA A 137 -15.17 2.85 2.03
C ALA A 137 -15.55 1.94 3.23
N GLY A 138 -15.57 0.63 3.02
CA GLY A 138 -15.74 -0.35 4.11
C GLY A 138 -14.52 -0.43 5.02
N ILE A 139 -13.32 -0.43 4.43
CA ILE A 139 -12.04 -0.45 5.17
C ILE A 139 -11.90 0.82 6.01
N ASP A 140 -12.35 1.97 5.52
CA ASP A 140 -12.27 3.25 6.23
C ASP A 140 -13.12 3.30 7.50
N LYS A 141 -14.15 2.46 7.58
CA LYS A 141 -15.00 2.33 8.77
C LYS A 141 -14.43 1.37 9.83
N LEU A 142 -13.34 0.65 9.52
CA LEU A 142 -12.68 -0.18 10.51
C LEU A 142 -11.85 0.67 11.49
N SER A 143 -11.74 0.21 12.73
CA SER A 143 -10.76 0.80 13.67
C SER A 143 -9.34 0.70 13.10
N ALA A 144 -8.47 1.66 13.45
CA ALA A 144 -7.11 1.78 12.92
C ALA A 144 -6.31 0.47 13.01
N ASP A 145 -6.43 -0.25 14.12
CA ASP A 145 -5.75 -1.51 14.35
C ASP A 145 -6.25 -2.66 13.46
N LEU A 146 -7.56 -2.75 13.27
CA LEU A 146 -8.18 -3.77 12.40
C LEU A 146 -7.88 -3.45 10.94
N ARG A 147 -8.05 -2.18 10.54
CA ARG A 147 -7.72 -1.67 9.19
C ARG A 147 -6.29 -2.06 8.81
N THR A 148 -5.31 -1.71 9.65
CA THR A 148 -3.90 -2.02 9.40
C THR A 148 -3.67 -3.51 9.16
N CYS A 149 -4.21 -4.37 10.03
CA CYS A 149 -3.99 -5.81 9.90
C CYS A 149 -4.67 -6.40 8.66
N VAL A 150 -5.87 -5.93 8.30
CA VAL A 150 -6.61 -6.38 7.10
C VAL A 150 -5.87 -5.93 5.83
N ILE A 151 -5.45 -4.66 5.74
CA ILE A 151 -4.69 -4.17 4.58
C ILE A 151 -3.41 -5.00 4.39
N LEU A 152 -2.62 -5.19 5.44
CA LEU A 152 -1.36 -5.91 5.34
C LEU A 152 -1.55 -7.38 4.98
N ARG A 153 -2.59 -8.04 5.48
CA ARG A 153 -2.81 -9.46 5.22
C ARG A 153 -3.52 -9.73 3.91
N ASP A 154 -4.61 -9.01 3.63
CA ASP A 154 -5.56 -9.37 2.57
C ASP A 154 -5.31 -8.60 1.27
N ILE A 155 -4.60 -7.47 1.34
CA ILE A 155 -4.28 -6.66 0.17
C ILE A 155 -2.79 -6.71 -0.17
N GLU A 156 -1.92 -6.59 0.85
CA GLU A 156 -0.46 -6.68 0.67
C GLU A 156 0.06 -8.12 0.75
N GLU A 157 -0.80 -9.09 1.06
CA GLU A 157 -0.52 -10.54 1.08
C GLU A 157 0.63 -10.95 2.02
N LEU A 158 0.94 -10.12 3.03
CA LEU A 158 2.01 -10.43 3.98
C LEU A 158 1.65 -11.66 4.82
N SER A 159 2.65 -12.47 5.12
CA SER A 159 2.54 -13.55 6.10
C SER A 159 2.29 -13.01 7.51
N TYR A 160 1.81 -13.85 8.41
CA TYR A 160 1.63 -13.45 9.82
C TYR A 160 2.95 -12.99 10.44
N GLN A 161 4.06 -13.69 10.14
CA GLN A 161 5.38 -13.33 10.68
C GLN A 161 5.84 -11.96 10.17
N GLU A 162 5.70 -11.66 8.87
CA GLU A 162 6.04 -10.34 8.34
C GLU A 162 5.22 -9.23 8.99
N ILE A 163 3.94 -9.48 9.29
CA ILE A 163 3.08 -8.53 10.01
C ILE A 163 3.53 -8.36 11.46
N VAL A 164 3.90 -9.45 12.16
CA VAL A 164 4.47 -9.41 13.52
C VAL A 164 5.72 -8.54 13.53
N ASP A 165 6.65 -8.78 12.62
CA ASP A 165 7.92 -8.06 12.53
C ASP A 165 7.72 -6.58 12.20
N LEU A 166 6.76 -6.27 11.33
CA LEU A 166 6.41 -4.91 10.92
C LEU A 166 5.70 -4.13 12.02
N LEU A 167 4.70 -4.74 12.66
CA LEU A 167 3.86 -4.07 13.67
C LEU A 167 4.42 -4.17 15.08
N ARG A 168 5.35 -5.08 15.32
CA ARG A 168 5.94 -5.40 16.63
C ARG A 168 4.89 -5.77 17.68
N ILE A 169 3.93 -6.61 17.29
CA ILE A 169 2.86 -7.12 18.16
C ILE A 169 2.83 -8.66 18.11
N PRO A 170 2.35 -9.34 19.17
CA PRO A 170 2.28 -10.80 19.22
C PRO A 170 1.46 -11.41 18.07
N GLU A 171 1.85 -12.57 17.58
CA GLU A 171 1.17 -13.27 16.48
C GLU A 171 -0.31 -13.55 16.78
N GLY A 172 -0.64 -13.92 18.03
CA GLY A 172 -2.03 -14.11 18.46
C GLY A 172 -2.86 -12.82 18.33
N THR A 173 -2.24 -11.65 18.57
CA THR A 173 -2.88 -10.35 18.38
C THR A 173 -3.10 -10.07 16.89
N VAL A 174 -2.12 -10.36 16.03
CA VAL A 174 -2.25 -10.24 14.57
C VAL A 174 -3.42 -11.10 14.07
N LYS A 175 -3.43 -12.39 14.41
CA LYS A 175 -4.49 -13.32 13.99
C LYS A 175 -5.87 -12.86 14.46
N SER A 176 -6.00 -12.42 15.72
CA SER A 176 -7.28 -11.97 16.26
C SER A 176 -7.76 -10.67 15.60
N ARG A 177 -6.85 -9.70 15.31
CA ARG A 177 -7.19 -8.46 14.62
C ARG A 177 -7.62 -8.71 13.18
N ILE A 178 -6.93 -9.58 12.43
CA ILE A 178 -7.32 -9.96 11.07
C ILE A 178 -8.70 -10.59 11.08
N ASN A 179 -8.95 -11.58 11.95
CA ASN A 179 -10.25 -12.27 12.00
C ASN A 179 -11.39 -11.29 12.35
N ARG A 180 -11.23 -10.47 13.39
CA ARG A 180 -12.23 -9.45 13.76
C ARG A 180 -12.44 -8.43 12.65
N GLY A 181 -11.36 -7.95 12.02
CA GLY A 181 -11.43 -6.99 10.91
C GLY A 181 -12.20 -7.53 9.72
N ARG A 182 -11.99 -8.80 9.33
CA ARG A 182 -12.75 -9.45 8.26
C ARG A 182 -14.24 -9.58 8.59
N ILE A 183 -14.58 -9.97 9.83
CA ILE A 183 -15.97 -10.09 10.28
C ILE A 183 -16.65 -8.71 10.26
N GLU A 184 -15.98 -7.68 10.77
CA GLU A 184 -16.51 -6.33 10.83
C GLU A 184 -16.67 -5.73 9.43
N LEU A 185 -15.65 -5.88 8.56
CA LEU A 185 -15.72 -5.46 7.17
C LEU A 185 -16.87 -6.12 6.42
N ALA A 186 -17.07 -7.42 6.61
CA ALA A 186 -18.19 -8.13 5.98
C ALA A 186 -19.55 -7.59 6.44
N LYS A 187 -19.70 -7.23 7.73
CA LYS A 187 -20.92 -6.60 8.26
C LYS A 187 -21.14 -5.21 7.65
N ILE A 188 -20.08 -4.41 7.55
CA ILE A 188 -20.13 -3.05 6.97
C ILE A 188 -20.57 -3.14 5.50
N LEU A 189 -19.91 -3.97 4.69
CA LEU A 189 -20.21 -4.13 3.27
C LEU A 189 -21.63 -4.63 3.02
N ARG A 190 -22.15 -5.55 3.87
CA ARG A 190 -23.54 -5.99 3.78
C ARG A 190 -24.53 -4.84 4.05
N ARG A 191 -24.26 -3.99 5.04
CA ARG A 191 -25.10 -2.82 5.34
C ARG A 191 -25.09 -1.79 4.21
N MET A 192 -23.94 -1.55 3.61
CA MET A 192 -23.81 -0.64 2.48
C MET A 192 -24.66 -1.10 1.28
N ARG A 193 -24.63 -2.40 0.94
CA ARG A 193 -25.45 -2.96 -0.14
C ARG A 193 -26.97 -2.89 0.10
N VAL A 194 -27.42 -2.92 1.35
CA VAL A 194 -28.85 -2.80 1.71
C VAL A 194 -29.36 -1.36 1.60
N VAL A 195 -28.46 -0.37 1.68
CA VAL A 195 -28.82 1.06 1.57
C VAL A 195 -28.88 1.49 0.09
N GLU A 196 -28.20 0.80 -0.80
CA GLU A 196 -28.17 1.08 -2.26
C GLU A 196 -29.26 0.32 -3.04
N GLY A 197 -30.02 -0.57 -2.42
CA GLY A 197 -31.15 -1.33 -2.99
C GLY A 197 -32.49 -0.87 -2.46
#